data_c6da400fdda6292e89c4798abf50612b
#
_entry.id   c6da400fdda6292e89c4798abf50612b
#
_cell.length_a   1.000
_cell.length_b   1.000
_cell.length_c   1.000
_cell.angle_alpha   90.00
_cell.angle_beta   90.00
_cell.angle_gamma   90.00
#
_symmetry.space_group_name_H-M   'P 1'
#
loop_
_entity.id
_entity.type
_entity.pdbx_description
1 polymer ?
#
loop_
_entity_poly.entity_id
_entity_poly.type
_entity_poly.pdbx_seq_one_letter_code
_entity_poly.pdbx_strand_id
1 'polypeptide(L)'
;MPEEKGFIMEAAEKAAEASKEAARKNTLPKVAFSSFILSIYSSGLVQLGKVEDPSTGEIRKDLTMAKYTIDMMAMLSEKTKGNLNKDEENLMRALLSEIRMAYVEAKG
;
A
#
# COMPACT_ATOMS: atom_id res chain seq x y z
N MET A 1 -1.91 15.61 -2.38
CA MET A 1 -0.86 16.56 -1.97
C MET A 1 0.47 16.10 -2.52
N PRO A 2 1.24 16.99 -3.16
CA PRO A 2 2.53 16.60 -3.72
C PRO A 2 3.51 16.01 -2.71
N GLU A 3 3.57 16.61 -1.53
CA GLU A 3 4.47 16.15 -0.46
C GLU A 3 4.10 14.75 0.03
N GLU A 4 2.81 14.50 0.16
CA GLU A 4 2.29 13.21 0.60
C GLU A 4 2.59 12.13 -0.43
N LYS A 5 2.39 12.45 -1.71
CA LYS A 5 2.69 11.51 -2.79
C LYS A 5 4.17 11.20 -2.88
N GLY A 6 5.02 12.22 -2.67
CA GLY A 6 6.46 12.04 -2.65
C GLY A 6 6.90 11.10 -1.52
N PHE A 7 6.32 11.28 -0.34
CA PHE A 7 6.59 10.43 0.81
C PHE A 7 6.19 8.98 0.55
N ILE A 8 5.01 8.77 -0.03
CA ILE A 8 4.51 7.43 -0.35
C ILE A 8 5.39 6.78 -1.41
N MET A 9 5.75 7.50 -2.45
CA MET A 9 6.59 6.97 -3.52
C MET A 9 7.97 6.58 -3.01
N GLU A 10 8.56 7.41 -2.15
CA GLU A 10 9.86 7.11 -1.55
C GLU A 10 9.78 5.85 -0.70
N ALA A 11 8.75 5.72 0.13
CA ALA A 11 8.55 4.54 0.95
C ALA A 11 8.33 3.29 0.10
N ALA A 12 7.55 3.41 -0.98
CA ALA A 12 7.28 2.30 -1.89
C ALA A 12 8.55 1.87 -2.62
N GLU A 13 9.37 2.83 -3.04
CA GLU A 13 10.63 2.53 -3.70
C GLU A 13 11.59 1.80 -2.77
N LYS A 14 11.68 2.24 -1.52
CA LYS A 14 12.53 1.57 -0.53
C LYS A 14 12.06 0.15 -0.27
N ALA A 15 10.75 -0.06 -0.17
CA ALA A 15 10.19 -1.38 0.02
C ALA A 15 10.46 -2.28 -1.18
N ALA A 16 10.31 -1.74 -2.39
CA ALA A 16 10.57 -2.49 -3.62
C ALA A 16 12.04 -2.88 -3.73
N GLU A 17 12.94 -1.95 -3.40
CA GLU A 17 14.38 -2.23 -3.41
C GLU A 17 14.76 -3.30 -2.41
N ALA A 18 14.20 -3.23 -1.20
CA ALA A 18 14.45 -4.23 -0.16
C ALA A 18 14.00 -5.61 -0.62
N SER A 19 12.84 -5.69 -1.29
CA SER A 19 12.32 -6.94 -1.83
C SER A 19 13.21 -7.50 -2.92
N LYS A 20 13.69 -6.64 -3.83
CA LYS A 20 14.59 -7.06 -4.90
C LYS A 20 15.92 -7.56 -4.34
N GLU A 21 16.45 -6.86 -3.35
CA GLU A 21 17.69 -7.22 -2.71
C GLU A 21 17.56 -8.59 -2.04
N ALA A 22 16.48 -8.82 -1.31
CA ALA A 22 16.21 -10.08 -0.65
C ALA A 22 16.08 -11.22 -1.66
N ALA A 23 15.38 -10.98 -2.76
CA ALA A 23 15.20 -11.97 -3.83
C ALA A 23 16.54 -12.35 -4.46
N ARG A 24 17.39 -11.34 -4.72
CA ARG A 24 18.70 -11.55 -5.33
C ARG A 24 19.62 -12.35 -4.42
N LYS A 25 19.54 -12.12 -3.11
CA LYS A 25 20.35 -12.83 -2.12
C LYS A 25 19.72 -14.13 -1.65
N ASN A 26 18.58 -14.49 -2.22
CA ASN A 26 17.82 -15.68 -1.84
C ASN A 26 17.45 -15.65 -0.35
N THR A 27 17.08 -14.45 0.15
CA THR A 27 16.65 -14.24 1.52
C THR A 27 15.31 -13.51 1.52
N LEU A 28 14.59 -13.60 2.64
CA LEU A 28 13.33 -12.89 2.78
C LEU A 28 13.58 -11.45 3.22
N PRO A 29 12.70 -10.51 2.83
CA PRO A 29 12.80 -9.14 3.33
C PRO A 29 12.66 -9.09 4.84
N LYS A 30 13.27 -8.08 5.44
CA LYS A 30 13.12 -7.84 6.87
C LYS A 30 11.65 -7.56 7.20
N VAL A 31 11.15 -8.18 8.25
CA VAL A 31 9.78 -7.96 8.69
C VAL A 31 9.65 -6.54 9.26
N ALA A 32 8.75 -5.75 8.67
CA ALA A 32 8.49 -4.38 9.11
C ALA A 32 7.04 -4.04 8.84
N PHE A 33 6.44 -3.27 9.73
CA PHE A 33 5.04 -2.85 9.56
C PHE A 33 4.87 -2.04 8.28
N SER A 34 5.82 -1.14 7.99
CA SER A 34 5.76 -0.31 6.78
C SER A 34 5.70 -1.15 5.51
N SER A 35 6.52 -2.19 5.43
CA SER A 35 6.53 -3.08 4.26
C SER A 35 5.21 -3.82 4.13
N PHE A 36 4.67 -4.26 5.25
CA PHE A 36 3.38 -4.96 5.28
C PHE A 36 2.25 -4.08 4.77
N ILE A 37 2.13 -2.86 5.32
CA ILE A 37 1.03 -1.98 4.94
C ILE A 37 1.16 -1.49 3.49
N LEU A 38 2.40 -1.31 3.01
CA LEU A 38 2.65 -0.95 1.62
C LEU A 38 2.22 -2.07 0.67
N SER A 39 2.42 -3.33 1.06
CA SER A 39 2.00 -4.44 0.23
C SER A 39 0.48 -4.50 0.10
N ILE A 40 -0.24 -4.22 1.18
CA ILE A 40 -1.71 -4.16 1.16
C ILE A 40 -2.17 -3.00 0.28
N TYR A 41 -1.55 -1.85 0.43
CA TYR A 41 -1.84 -0.67 -0.37
C TYR A 41 -1.63 -0.95 -1.87
N SER A 42 -0.52 -1.59 -2.22
CA SER A 42 -0.21 -1.95 -3.60
C SER A 42 -1.27 -2.88 -4.19
N SER A 43 -1.70 -3.88 -3.42
CA SER A 43 -2.79 -4.77 -3.83
C SER A 43 -4.07 -3.99 -4.10
N GLY A 44 -4.36 -3.00 -3.25
CA GLY A 44 -5.51 -2.13 -3.45
C GLY A 44 -5.44 -1.34 -4.74
N LEU A 45 -4.26 -0.84 -5.09
CA LEU A 45 -4.07 -0.10 -6.34
C LEU A 45 -4.29 -1.00 -7.55
N VAL A 46 -3.83 -2.24 -7.49
CA VAL A 46 -4.09 -3.22 -8.55
C VAL A 46 -5.60 -3.44 -8.69
N GLN A 47 -6.29 -3.62 -7.60
CA GLN A 47 -7.74 -3.84 -7.58
C GLN A 47 -8.53 -2.64 -8.09
N LEU A 48 -7.99 -1.44 -7.90
CA LEU A 48 -8.59 -0.21 -8.42
C LEU A 48 -8.30 0.02 -9.90
N GLY A 49 -7.46 -0.81 -10.50
CA GLY A 49 -7.07 -0.65 -11.89
C GLY A 49 -6.08 0.48 -12.11
N LYS A 50 -5.39 0.91 -11.06
CA LYS A 50 -4.39 1.99 -11.16
C LYS A 50 -3.03 1.49 -11.62
N VAL A 51 -2.71 0.24 -11.32
CA VAL A 51 -1.45 -0.40 -11.73
C VAL A 51 -1.73 -1.80 -12.23
N GLU A 52 -0.81 -2.33 -13.04
CA GLU A 52 -0.90 -3.68 -13.55
C GLU A 52 -0.73 -4.71 -12.44
N ASP A 53 -1.49 -5.81 -12.57
CA ASP A 53 -1.28 -6.98 -11.71
C ASP A 53 0.07 -7.59 -12.10
N PRO A 54 1.05 -7.65 -11.19
CA PRO A 54 2.38 -8.16 -11.54
C PRO A 54 2.39 -9.64 -11.94
N SER A 55 1.37 -10.39 -11.55
CA SER A 55 1.29 -11.82 -11.91
C SER A 55 0.76 -12.05 -13.32
N THR A 56 -0.06 -11.15 -13.85
CA THR A 56 -0.68 -11.30 -15.16
C THR A 56 -0.30 -10.24 -16.18
N GLY A 57 0.21 -9.10 -15.71
CA GLY A 57 0.52 -7.95 -16.56
C GLY A 57 -0.72 -7.22 -17.05
N GLU A 58 -1.88 -7.55 -16.53
CA GLU A 58 -3.15 -6.94 -16.93
C GLU A 58 -3.63 -5.90 -15.93
N ILE A 59 -4.37 -4.93 -16.43
CA ILE A 59 -5.06 -3.96 -15.58
C ILE A 59 -6.50 -4.43 -15.44
N ARG A 60 -6.91 -4.72 -14.22
CA ARG A 60 -8.27 -5.14 -13.90
C ARG A 60 -8.83 -4.32 -12.76
N LYS A 61 -10.07 -3.92 -12.91
CA LYS A 61 -10.76 -3.15 -11.86
C LYS A 61 -11.73 -4.08 -11.14
N ASP A 62 -11.58 -4.17 -9.83
CA ASP A 62 -12.49 -4.91 -8.96
C ASP A 62 -12.77 -4.05 -7.73
N LEU A 63 -13.82 -3.24 -7.84
CA LEU A 63 -14.16 -2.27 -6.79
C LEU A 63 -14.60 -2.94 -5.50
N THR A 64 -15.19 -4.14 -5.58
CA THR A 64 -15.59 -4.89 -4.40
C THR A 64 -14.38 -5.30 -3.58
N MET A 65 -13.36 -5.86 -4.24
CA MET A 65 -12.12 -6.23 -3.57
C MET A 65 -11.36 -5.00 -3.09
N ALA A 66 -11.37 -3.92 -3.89
CA ALA A 66 -10.70 -2.69 -3.50
C ALA A 66 -11.30 -2.13 -2.21
N LYS A 67 -12.62 -2.12 -2.11
CA LYS A 67 -13.28 -1.65 -0.89
C LYS A 67 -12.92 -2.52 0.30
N TYR A 68 -12.87 -3.84 0.12
CA TYR A 68 -12.48 -4.76 1.16
C TYR A 68 -11.05 -4.48 1.65
N THR A 69 -10.14 -4.24 0.71
CA THR A 69 -8.75 -3.90 1.03
C THR A 69 -8.66 -2.60 1.83
N ILE A 70 -9.43 -1.57 1.43
CA ILE A 70 -9.47 -0.30 2.15
C ILE A 70 -10.02 -0.50 3.56
N ASP A 71 -11.06 -1.30 3.70
CA ASP A 71 -11.66 -1.60 4.99
C ASP A 71 -10.67 -2.35 5.89
N MET A 72 -9.86 -3.25 5.31
CA MET A 72 -8.80 -3.93 6.05
C MET A 72 -7.76 -2.92 6.56
N MET A 73 -7.36 -1.98 5.72
CA MET A 73 -6.41 -0.95 6.12
C MET A 73 -6.97 -0.08 7.25
N ALA A 74 -8.24 0.29 7.14
CA ALA A 74 -8.91 1.06 8.19
C ALA A 74 -8.97 0.29 9.50
N MET A 75 -9.28 -0.99 9.43
CA MET A 75 -9.30 -1.87 10.61
C MET A 75 -7.91 -1.95 11.24
N LEU A 76 -6.88 -2.11 10.43
CA LEU A 76 -5.50 -2.15 10.92
C LEU A 76 -5.11 -0.85 11.60
N SER A 77 -5.53 0.29 11.04
CA SER A 77 -5.28 1.59 11.64
C SER A 77 -5.86 1.68 13.05
N GLU A 78 -7.07 1.17 13.22
CA GLU A 78 -7.72 1.15 14.54
C GLU A 78 -7.04 0.17 15.50
N LYS A 79 -6.77 -1.04 15.03
CA LYS A 79 -6.21 -2.10 15.87
C LYS A 79 -4.78 -1.84 16.31
N THR A 80 -4.02 -1.07 15.52
CA THR A 80 -2.63 -0.75 15.86
C THR A 80 -2.48 0.57 16.60
N LYS A 81 -3.56 1.25 16.88
CA LYS A 81 -3.55 2.55 17.56
C LYS A 81 -2.78 2.46 18.86
N GLY A 82 -1.82 3.36 19.03
CA GLY A 82 -0.97 3.37 20.22
C GLY A 82 0.26 2.46 20.13
N ASN A 83 0.37 1.65 19.07
CA ASN A 83 1.48 0.71 18.91
C ASN A 83 2.41 1.07 17.76
N LEU A 84 2.10 2.11 17.02
CA LEU A 84 2.92 2.54 15.88
C LEU A 84 3.82 3.70 16.30
N ASN A 85 5.03 3.72 15.72
CA ASN A 85 5.86 4.90 15.87
C ASN A 85 5.34 6.03 14.97
N LYS A 86 5.94 7.20 15.07
CA LYS A 86 5.46 8.38 14.35
C LYS A 86 5.47 8.18 12.82
N ASP A 87 6.53 7.58 12.31
CA ASP A 87 6.67 7.34 10.88
C ASP A 87 5.61 6.36 10.37
N GLU A 88 5.34 5.31 11.15
CA GLU A 88 4.32 4.31 10.81
C GLU A 88 2.93 4.92 10.84
N GLU A 89 2.62 5.77 11.82
CA GLU A 89 1.35 6.47 11.88
C GLU A 89 1.15 7.38 10.69
N ASN A 90 2.19 8.14 10.33
CA ASN A 90 2.12 9.06 9.20
C ASN A 90 1.93 8.30 7.89
N LEU A 91 2.64 7.19 7.73
CA LEU A 91 2.51 6.36 6.51
C LEU A 91 1.10 5.79 6.41
N MET A 92 0.58 5.22 7.48
CA MET A 92 -0.77 4.65 7.49
C MET A 92 -1.81 5.71 7.10
N ARG A 93 -1.71 6.90 7.68
CA ARG A 93 -2.64 7.99 7.40
C ARG A 93 -2.57 8.41 5.93
N ALA A 94 -1.34 8.56 5.41
CA ALA A 94 -1.14 8.96 4.03
C ALA A 94 -1.68 7.92 3.06
N LEU A 95 -1.38 6.65 3.30
CA LEU A 95 -1.84 5.57 2.43
C LEU A 95 -3.35 5.43 2.43
N LEU A 96 -3.98 5.51 3.59
CA LEU A 96 -5.44 5.46 3.69
C LEU A 96 -6.10 6.62 2.94
N SER A 97 -5.57 7.82 3.11
CA SER A 97 -6.08 9.00 2.43
C SER A 97 -5.99 8.84 0.91
N GLU A 98 -4.83 8.42 0.42
CA GLU A 98 -4.61 8.26 -1.01
C GLU A 98 -5.49 7.16 -1.62
N ILE A 99 -5.60 6.03 -0.96
CA ILE A 99 -6.36 4.92 -1.52
C ILE A 99 -7.87 5.19 -1.49
N ARG A 100 -8.34 5.93 -0.49
CA ARG A 100 -9.74 6.34 -0.44
C ARG A 100 -10.09 7.29 -1.59
N MET A 101 -9.18 8.23 -1.88
CA MET A 101 -9.36 9.13 -3.01
C MET A 101 -9.32 8.38 -4.33
N ALA A 102 -8.41 7.44 -4.46
CA ALA A 102 -8.30 6.61 -5.66
C ALA A 102 -9.56 5.78 -5.87
N TYR A 103 -10.14 5.28 -4.79
CA TYR A 103 -11.40 4.52 -4.86
C TYR A 103 -12.54 5.39 -5.37
N VAL A 104 -12.68 6.60 -4.83
CA VAL A 104 -13.73 7.54 -5.26
C VAL A 104 -13.57 7.86 -6.74
N GLU A 105 -12.35 8.10 -7.20
CA GLU A 105 -12.08 8.36 -8.61
C GLU A 105 -12.42 7.16 -9.49
N ALA A 106 -12.06 5.97 -9.05
CA ALA A 106 -12.31 4.74 -9.81
C ALA A 106 -13.80 4.41 -9.87
N LYS A 107 -14.53 4.74 -8.82
CA LYS A 107 -15.96 4.51 -8.74
C LYS A 107 -16.72 5.43 -9.72
N GLY A 108 -16.13 6.55 -10.02
CA GLY A 108 -16.73 7.53 -10.95
C GLY A 108 -17.67 8.44 -10.25
#